data_2c1d28ba0e88b6fc0e067e65e9bd9dcf
#
_entry.id   2c1d28ba0e88b6fc0e067e65e9bd9dcf
#
_cell.length_a   1.000
_cell.length_b   1.000
_cell.length_c   1.000
_cell.angle_alpha   90.00
_cell.angle_beta   90.00
_cell.angle_gamma   90.00
#
_symmetry.space_group_name_H-M   'P 1'
#
loop_
_entity.id
_entity.type
_entity.pdbx_description
1 polymer ?
#
loop_
_entity_poly.entity_id
_entity_poly.type
_entity_poly.pdbx_seq_one_letter_code
_entity_poly.pdbx_strand_id
1 'polypeptide(L)'
;FETFAKTLARRLETEGRADVRLAIGAPRNLRVKLNELRDEGRQLGAIATAGPAGMEVIKAVPEKYPMFQQFAVLTPQPRKKSTFFTLDNFKNVTQRVVVIAIVAIGMTMVIITAGIDLSVGSLVGFSAMVGAWFIKERVIAAGGDPAAAGNFTVYSGFAVAILCAGLIGLFSGALVAYCKVAPFIVTLGVMMIARGMAEQANGGFTVSDTQLPAGFRELNHGTLIGIPNTVALLVLFYLAAHIFMSKTKYGRYIYAVGGNMEAARLSGVPVAGIILLVYTVCGLLAGLGGCLEASRVNAATTVMGTGLELEVIAAVVVGGTSLFGGSGRVFGTLIGAFIIGVMRSGMNQLNFKDPVQDMVLGAIIIIAVLLDRARQVGLWERLLKRGSPKAA
;
A
#
# COMPACT_ATOMS: atom_id res chain seq x y z
N PHE A 1 15.69 -17.58 -11.12
CA PHE A 1 16.31 -18.92 -11.25
C PHE A 1 16.66 -19.24 -12.70
N GLU A 2 15.77 -18.98 -13.64
CA GLU A 2 16.02 -19.22 -15.07
C GLU A 2 17.25 -18.46 -15.59
N THR A 3 17.38 -17.20 -15.22
CA THR A 3 18.53 -16.35 -15.58
C THR A 3 19.85 -16.91 -15.02
N PHE A 4 19.83 -17.40 -13.79
CA PHE A 4 20.98 -18.05 -13.16
C PHE A 4 21.40 -19.32 -13.92
N ALA A 5 20.44 -20.20 -14.21
CA ALA A 5 20.69 -21.45 -14.92
C ALA A 5 21.27 -21.19 -16.32
N LYS A 6 20.68 -20.23 -17.07
CA LYS A 6 21.18 -19.83 -18.39
C LYS A 6 22.58 -19.21 -18.35
N THR A 7 22.88 -18.40 -17.34
CA THR A 7 24.19 -17.75 -17.17
C THR A 7 25.26 -18.76 -16.79
N LEU A 8 24.95 -19.70 -15.90
CA LEU A 8 25.84 -20.75 -15.48
C LEU A 8 26.17 -21.69 -16.67
N ALA A 9 25.15 -22.12 -17.42
CA ALA A 9 25.32 -22.94 -18.61
C ALA A 9 26.24 -22.27 -19.62
N ARG A 10 25.97 -21.01 -19.97
CA ARG A 10 26.78 -20.26 -20.94
C ARG A 10 28.23 -20.10 -20.48
N ARG A 11 28.49 -19.91 -19.18
CA ARG A 11 29.87 -19.86 -18.65
C ARG A 11 30.61 -21.18 -18.74
N LEU A 12 29.95 -22.28 -18.36
CA LEU A 12 30.56 -23.61 -18.41
C LEU A 12 30.83 -24.06 -19.84
N GLU A 13 29.95 -23.74 -20.78
CA GLU A 13 30.14 -23.99 -22.21
C GLU A 13 31.30 -23.15 -22.77
N THR A 14 31.40 -21.87 -22.41
CA THR A 14 32.45 -20.96 -22.89
C THR A 14 33.85 -21.39 -22.39
N GLU A 15 33.91 -21.98 -21.18
CA GLU A 15 35.15 -22.49 -20.59
C GLU A 15 35.53 -23.90 -21.11
N GLY A 16 34.70 -24.52 -21.95
CA GLY A 16 34.92 -25.85 -22.52
C GLY A 16 35.02 -27.00 -21.52
N ARG A 17 34.49 -26.77 -20.31
CA ARG A 17 34.68 -27.68 -19.16
C ARG A 17 33.61 -28.74 -19.01
N ALA A 18 32.45 -28.61 -19.64
CA ALA A 18 31.36 -29.58 -19.52
C ALA A 18 30.32 -29.46 -20.65
N ASP A 19 29.71 -30.59 -21.03
CA ASP A 19 28.45 -30.59 -21.77
C ASP A 19 27.30 -30.26 -20.82
N VAL A 20 26.73 -29.09 -20.97
CA VAL A 20 25.72 -28.55 -20.04
C VAL A 20 24.35 -28.68 -20.65
N ARG A 21 23.42 -29.37 -19.95
CA ARG A 21 22.04 -29.51 -20.37
C ARG A 21 21.11 -28.79 -19.42
N LEU A 22 20.34 -27.86 -19.96
CA LEU A 22 19.39 -27.08 -19.21
C LEU A 22 18.05 -27.80 -19.09
N ALA A 23 17.55 -27.95 -17.85
CA ALA A 23 16.20 -28.39 -17.53
C ALA A 23 15.48 -27.27 -16.74
N ILE A 24 14.66 -26.47 -17.43
CA ILE A 24 13.93 -25.35 -16.86
C ILE A 24 12.46 -25.70 -16.76
N GLY A 25 11.81 -25.34 -15.65
CA GLY A 25 10.37 -25.51 -15.41
C GLY A 25 10.02 -26.73 -14.59
N ALA A 26 9.05 -27.52 -15.03
CA ALA A 26 8.52 -28.64 -14.26
C ALA A 26 9.56 -29.78 -14.03
N PRO A 27 9.45 -30.56 -12.92
CA PRO A 27 10.34 -31.69 -12.63
C PRO A 27 10.46 -32.72 -13.75
N ARG A 28 9.45 -32.85 -14.59
CA ARG A 28 9.46 -33.74 -15.75
C ARG A 28 10.54 -33.35 -16.76
N ASN A 29 10.92 -32.08 -16.88
CA ASN A 29 11.94 -31.61 -17.81
C ASN A 29 13.34 -32.12 -17.42
N LEU A 30 13.60 -32.23 -16.11
CA LEU A 30 14.83 -32.88 -15.62
C LEU A 30 14.84 -34.35 -15.99
N ARG A 31 13.69 -35.05 -15.85
CA ARG A 31 13.61 -36.48 -16.27
C ARG A 31 13.89 -36.70 -17.75
N VAL A 32 13.38 -35.79 -18.60
CA VAL A 32 13.67 -35.88 -20.06
C VAL A 32 15.15 -35.77 -20.29
N LYS A 33 15.85 -34.81 -19.68
CA LYS A 33 17.29 -34.64 -19.84
C LYS A 33 18.11 -35.75 -19.25
N LEU A 34 17.69 -36.36 -18.14
CA LEU A 34 18.33 -37.53 -17.57
C LEU A 34 18.14 -38.78 -18.44
N ASN A 35 16.99 -38.97 -19.09
CA ASN A 35 16.76 -40.06 -20.04
C ASN A 35 17.64 -39.88 -21.29
N GLU A 36 17.74 -38.66 -21.83
CA GLU A 36 18.66 -38.39 -22.95
C GLU A 36 20.10 -38.78 -22.61
N LEU A 37 20.61 -38.38 -21.42
CA LEU A 37 21.95 -38.74 -20.96
C LEU A 37 22.13 -40.25 -20.79
N ARG A 38 21.12 -40.96 -20.28
CA ARG A 38 21.11 -42.42 -20.15
C ARG A 38 21.19 -43.11 -21.53
N ASP A 39 20.34 -42.65 -22.45
CA ASP A 39 20.25 -43.28 -23.79
C ASP A 39 21.50 -43.00 -24.63
N GLU A 40 22.22 -41.93 -24.35
CA GLU A 40 23.54 -41.62 -24.93
C GLU A 40 24.70 -42.34 -24.22
N GLY A 41 24.46 -43.08 -23.13
CA GLY A 41 25.50 -43.76 -22.34
C GLY A 41 26.47 -42.84 -21.62
N ARG A 42 26.07 -41.58 -21.38
CA ARG A 42 26.92 -40.57 -20.73
C ARG A 42 26.77 -40.59 -19.23
N GLN A 43 27.84 -40.27 -18.52
CA GLN A 43 27.83 -40.11 -17.07
C GLN A 43 27.41 -38.74 -16.63
N LEU A 44 26.71 -38.65 -15.51
CA LEU A 44 26.29 -37.42 -14.87
C LEU A 44 27.37 -36.96 -13.88
N GLY A 45 28.07 -35.85 -14.16
CA GLY A 45 29.10 -35.32 -13.27
C GLY A 45 28.53 -34.44 -12.14
N ALA A 46 27.59 -33.56 -12.43
CA ALA A 46 27.00 -32.70 -11.44
C ALA A 46 25.59 -32.24 -11.84
N ILE A 47 24.72 -31.95 -10.84
CA ILE A 47 23.45 -31.26 -11.02
C ILE A 47 23.50 -29.95 -10.23
N ALA A 48 23.26 -28.81 -10.90
CA ALA A 48 23.13 -27.55 -10.25
C ALA A 48 21.63 -27.21 -10.02
N THR A 49 21.23 -26.92 -8.78
CA THR A 49 19.87 -26.49 -8.45
C THR A 49 19.87 -25.31 -7.51
N ALA A 50 18.91 -24.41 -7.68
CA ALA A 50 18.80 -23.19 -6.89
C ALA A 50 17.59 -23.17 -5.92
N GLY A 51 16.81 -24.24 -5.81
CA GLY A 51 15.61 -24.25 -4.98
C GLY A 51 15.35 -25.53 -4.21
N PRO A 52 14.57 -25.45 -3.09
CA PRO A 52 14.26 -26.63 -2.26
C PRO A 52 13.50 -27.72 -3.01
N ALA A 53 12.56 -27.35 -3.88
CA ALA A 53 11.82 -28.31 -4.70
C ALA A 53 12.72 -29.09 -5.68
N GLY A 54 13.78 -28.47 -6.18
CA GLY A 54 14.78 -29.15 -7.00
C GLY A 54 15.58 -30.18 -6.20
N MET A 55 15.86 -29.90 -4.93
CA MET A 55 16.62 -30.82 -4.06
C MET A 55 15.86 -32.11 -3.79
N GLU A 56 14.55 -32.11 -3.60
CA GLU A 56 13.75 -33.32 -3.42
C GLU A 56 13.76 -34.20 -4.67
N VAL A 57 13.66 -33.57 -5.85
CA VAL A 57 13.73 -34.32 -7.12
C VAL A 57 15.10 -34.90 -7.33
N ILE A 58 16.17 -34.19 -6.98
CA ILE A 58 17.56 -34.65 -7.13
C ILE A 58 17.86 -35.82 -6.19
N LYS A 59 17.34 -35.84 -4.97
CA LYS A 59 17.48 -36.96 -4.04
C LYS A 59 16.91 -38.27 -4.60
N ALA A 60 15.89 -38.20 -5.43
CA ALA A 60 15.29 -39.38 -6.07
C ALA A 60 16.00 -39.84 -7.33
N VAL A 61 17.05 -39.13 -7.82
CA VAL A 61 17.80 -39.52 -9.04
C VAL A 61 18.53 -40.85 -8.87
N PRO A 62 19.28 -41.11 -7.79
CA PRO A 62 19.99 -42.40 -7.63
C PRO A 62 19.06 -43.61 -7.58
N GLU A 63 17.87 -43.46 -6.99
CA GLU A 63 16.86 -44.52 -6.94
C GLU A 63 16.27 -44.86 -8.31
N LYS A 64 16.02 -43.82 -9.13
CA LYS A 64 15.36 -43.99 -10.44
C LYS A 64 16.35 -44.25 -11.59
N TYR A 65 17.60 -43.86 -11.44
CA TYR A 65 18.67 -43.98 -12.44
C TYR A 65 19.90 -44.59 -11.78
N PRO A 66 19.97 -45.91 -11.61
CA PRO A 66 21.10 -46.59 -10.94
C PRO A 66 22.49 -46.34 -11.56
N MET A 67 22.53 -45.91 -12.84
CA MET A 67 23.76 -45.49 -13.48
C MET A 67 24.30 -44.13 -13.03
N PHE A 68 23.47 -43.30 -12.39
CA PHE A 68 23.85 -41.98 -11.88
C PHE A 68 23.95 -41.99 -10.34
N GLN A 69 24.76 -42.87 -9.79
CA GLN A 69 24.91 -43.01 -8.33
C GLN A 69 25.86 -41.98 -7.71
N GLN A 70 26.80 -41.46 -8.47
CA GLN A 70 27.80 -40.50 -8.00
C GLN A 70 27.78 -39.25 -8.88
N PHE A 71 27.19 -38.18 -8.38
CA PHE A 71 27.24 -36.86 -9.00
C PHE A 71 27.30 -35.78 -7.93
N ALA A 72 27.97 -34.68 -8.23
CA ALA A 72 27.99 -33.51 -7.32
C ALA A 72 26.71 -32.72 -7.41
N VAL A 73 26.16 -32.34 -6.25
CA VAL A 73 25.03 -31.40 -6.20
C VAL A 73 25.58 -30.02 -5.91
N LEU A 74 25.47 -29.12 -6.89
CA LEU A 74 25.94 -27.77 -6.79
C LEU A 74 24.76 -26.88 -6.42
N THR A 75 24.77 -26.33 -5.21
CA THR A 75 23.78 -25.35 -4.76
C THR A 75 24.45 -23.99 -4.63
N PRO A 76 23.88 -22.94 -5.25
CA PRO A 76 24.41 -21.60 -5.05
C PRO A 76 24.28 -21.23 -3.57
N GLN A 77 25.37 -20.83 -2.98
CA GLN A 77 25.32 -20.30 -1.62
C GLN A 77 24.53 -18.98 -1.63
N PRO A 78 23.51 -18.83 -0.77
CA PRO A 78 22.75 -17.60 -0.72
C PRO A 78 23.66 -16.47 -0.24
N ARG A 79 24.05 -15.60 -1.17
CA ARG A 79 24.79 -14.39 -0.80
C ARG A 79 23.79 -13.40 -0.19
N LYS A 80 23.88 -13.14 1.10
CA LYS A 80 23.11 -12.09 1.76
C LYS A 80 23.53 -10.75 1.17
N LYS A 81 22.76 -10.25 0.20
CA LYS A 81 22.90 -8.91 -0.34
C LYS A 81 21.76 -8.09 0.24
N SER A 82 22.08 -7.03 0.98
CA SER A 82 21.04 -6.08 1.40
C SER A 82 20.39 -5.48 0.16
N THR A 83 19.11 -5.71 -0.01
CA THR A 83 18.31 -5.12 -1.09
C THR A 83 17.64 -3.82 -0.66
N PHE A 84 17.83 -3.39 0.60
CA PHE A 84 17.17 -2.22 1.17
C PHE A 84 17.51 -0.93 0.41
N PHE A 85 18.77 -0.73 0.07
CA PHE A 85 19.24 0.46 -0.65
C PHE A 85 19.27 0.28 -2.18
N THR A 86 18.49 -0.65 -2.73
CA THR A 86 18.35 -0.78 -4.18
C THR A 86 17.32 0.19 -4.74
N LEU A 87 17.53 0.63 -5.98
CA LEU A 87 16.60 1.53 -6.68
C LEU A 87 15.19 0.91 -6.79
N ASP A 88 15.12 -0.40 -7.01
CA ASP A 88 13.85 -1.12 -7.11
C ASP A 88 13.09 -1.13 -5.77
N ASN A 89 13.80 -1.32 -4.65
CA ASN A 89 13.18 -1.22 -3.34
C ASN A 89 12.70 0.21 -3.06
N PHE A 90 13.50 1.21 -3.40
CA PHE A 90 13.10 2.61 -3.26
C PHE A 90 11.82 2.93 -4.06
N LYS A 91 11.71 2.44 -5.29
CA LYS A 91 10.49 2.57 -6.10
C LYS A 91 9.29 1.89 -5.43
N ASN A 92 9.45 0.65 -4.96
CA ASN A 92 8.39 -0.11 -4.30
C ASN A 92 7.91 0.58 -3.01
N VAL A 93 8.85 1.06 -2.19
CA VAL A 93 8.52 1.84 -0.97
C VAL A 93 7.77 3.10 -1.35
N THR A 94 8.25 3.85 -2.33
CA THR A 94 7.60 5.09 -2.77
C THR A 94 6.18 4.83 -3.25
N GLN A 95 5.94 3.82 -4.08
CA GLN A 95 4.61 3.48 -4.58
C GLN A 95 3.62 3.13 -3.46
N ARG A 96 4.07 2.42 -2.42
CA ARG A 96 3.25 2.11 -1.25
C ARG A 96 3.01 3.36 -0.39
N VAL A 97 4.06 4.13 -0.13
CA VAL A 97 3.97 5.36 0.68
C VAL A 97 3.02 6.37 0.04
N VAL A 98 2.99 6.46 -1.29
CA VAL A 98 2.10 7.39 -2.00
C VAL A 98 0.63 7.14 -1.68
N VAL A 99 0.18 5.88 -1.62
CA VAL A 99 -1.21 5.55 -1.26
C VAL A 99 -1.52 6.03 0.15
N ILE A 100 -0.68 5.65 1.13
CA ILE A 100 -0.83 6.07 2.53
C ILE A 100 -0.83 7.60 2.63
N ALA A 101 0.13 8.26 1.96
CA ALA A 101 0.31 9.69 2.03
C ALA A 101 -0.87 10.47 1.44
N ILE A 102 -1.42 10.06 0.30
CA ILE A 102 -2.58 10.71 -0.32
C ILE A 102 -3.82 10.58 0.58
N VAL A 103 -4.10 9.38 1.09
CA VAL A 103 -5.22 9.17 2.02
C VAL A 103 -5.01 9.95 3.33
N ALA A 104 -3.77 10.03 3.81
CA ALA A 104 -3.40 10.77 5.01
C ALA A 104 -3.64 12.29 4.92
N ILE A 105 -3.69 12.88 3.72
CA ILE A 105 -4.10 14.29 3.55
C ILE A 105 -5.54 14.48 4.07
N GLY A 106 -6.47 13.64 3.64
CA GLY A 106 -7.86 13.68 4.09
C GLY A 106 -7.98 13.43 5.58
N MET A 107 -7.31 12.39 6.06
CA MET A 107 -7.28 12.05 7.48
C MET A 107 -6.71 13.20 8.34
N THR A 108 -5.68 13.90 7.85
CA THR A 108 -5.13 15.08 8.54
C THR A 108 -6.19 16.16 8.76
N MET A 109 -7.01 16.43 7.73
CA MET A 109 -8.09 17.42 7.84
C MET A 109 -9.16 16.95 8.85
N VAL A 110 -9.55 15.67 8.82
CA VAL A 110 -10.49 15.07 9.76
C VAL A 110 -9.95 15.13 11.19
N ILE A 111 -8.71 14.74 11.42
CA ILE A 111 -8.09 14.74 12.77
C ILE A 111 -7.93 16.19 13.28
N ILE A 112 -7.56 17.15 12.44
CA ILE A 112 -7.50 18.57 12.86
C ILE A 112 -8.85 19.06 13.33
N THR A 113 -9.99 18.59 12.79
CA THR A 113 -11.33 18.91 13.30
C THR A 113 -11.75 18.10 14.53
N ALA A 114 -10.82 17.41 15.20
CA ALA A 114 -11.06 16.50 16.33
C ALA A 114 -11.96 15.30 15.97
N GLY A 115 -12.01 14.91 14.69
CA GLY A 115 -12.68 13.70 14.20
C GLY A 115 -11.70 12.54 14.02
N ILE A 116 -12.25 11.33 13.90
CA ILE A 116 -11.49 10.13 13.49
C ILE A 116 -12.32 9.44 12.41
N ASP A 117 -11.67 9.04 11.31
CA ASP A 117 -12.33 8.31 10.24
C ASP A 117 -11.69 6.91 10.08
N LEU A 118 -12.36 5.90 10.62
CA LEU A 118 -11.93 4.50 10.50
C LEU A 118 -12.35 3.86 9.19
N SER A 119 -13.18 4.53 8.38
CA SER A 119 -13.68 3.96 7.15
C SER A 119 -12.70 4.04 5.98
N VAL A 120 -11.62 4.83 6.08
CA VAL A 120 -10.73 5.13 4.95
C VAL A 120 -10.12 3.87 4.33
N GLY A 121 -9.71 2.87 5.13
CA GLY A 121 -9.16 1.63 4.62
C GLY A 121 -10.20 0.81 3.84
N SER A 122 -11.42 0.72 4.35
CA SER A 122 -12.52 0.06 3.66
C SER A 122 -12.97 0.81 2.41
N LEU A 123 -12.91 2.15 2.42
CA LEU A 123 -13.18 2.98 1.23
C LEU A 123 -12.12 2.78 0.14
N VAL A 124 -10.86 2.59 0.51
CA VAL A 124 -9.78 2.18 -0.42
C VAL A 124 -10.12 0.83 -1.05
N GLY A 125 -10.48 -0.17 -0.25
CA GLY A 125 -10.89 -1.49 -0.77
C GLY A 125 -12.15 -1.44 -1.64
N PHE A 126 -13.16 -0.70 -1.20
CA PHE A 126 -14.41 -0.50 -1.93
C PHE A 126 -14.17 0.18 -3.29
N SER A 127 -13.43 1.28 -3.32
CA SER A 127 -13.16 2.00 -4.56
C SER A 127 -12.28 1.20 -5.52
N ALA A 128 -11.28 0.47 -5.02
CA ALA A 128 -10.50 -0.47 -5.81
C ALA A 128 -11.39 -1.49 -6.52
N MET A 129 -12.32 -2.11 -5.77
CA MET A 129 -13.22 -3.13 -6.29
C MET A 129 -14.26 -2.55 -7.25
N VAL A 130 -14.94 -1.46 -6.88
CA VAL A 130 -15.96 -0.82 -7.72
C VAL A 130 -15.37 -0.31 -9.03
N GLY A 131 -14.18 0.31 -8.98
CA GLY A 131 -13.51 0.80 -10.18
C GLY A 131 -13.12 -0.33 -11.14
N ALA A 132 -12.49 -1.38 -10.61
CA ALA A 132 -12.09 -2.54 -11.41
C ALA A 132 -13.30 -3.31 -11.95
N TRP A 133 -14.34 -3.52 -11.13
CA TRP A 133 -15.59 -4.14 -11.56
C TRP A 133 -16.27 -3.34 -12.68
N PHE A 134 -16.40 -2.03 -12.54
CA PHE A 134 -16.99 -1.17 -13.56
C PHE A 134 -16.23 -1.26 -14.88
N ILE A 135 -14.89 -1.24 -14.84
CA ILE A 135 -14.04 -1.39 -16.02
C ILE A 135 -14.26 -2.75 -16.66
N LYS A 136 -14.25 -3.83 -15.89
CA LYS A 136 -14.52 -5.20 -16.35
C LYS A 136 -15.87 -5.31 -17.05
N GLU A 137 -16.96 -4.80 -16.45
CA GLU A 137 -18.30 -4.85 -17.05
C GLU A 137 -18.36 -4.07 -18.38
N ARG A 138 -17.64 -2.94 -18.46
CA ARG A 138 -17.52 -2.17 -19.71
C ARG A 138 -16.75 -2.93 -20.79
N VAL A 139 -15.69 -3.65 -20.40
CA VAL A 139 -14.93 -4.53 -21.32
C VAL A 139 -15.84 -5.65 -21.84
N ILE A 140 -16.58 -6.31 -20.97
CA ILE A 140 -17.52 -7.38 -21.34
C ILE A 140 -18.60 -6.84 -22.29
N ALA A 141 -19.20 -5.69 -22.00
CA ALA A 141 -20.20 -5.05 -22.85
C ALA A 141 -19.66 -4.62 -24.22
N ALA A 142 -18.34 -4.38 -24.34
CA ALA A 142 -17.67 -4.03 -25.59
C ALA A 142 -17.14 -5.23 -26.40
N GLY A 143 -17.50 -6.47 -26.02
CA GLY A 143 -17.09 -7.69 -26.72
C GLY A 143 -16.10 -8.57 -25.98
N GLY A 144 -15.73 -8.21 -24.73
CA GLY A 144 -14.95 -9.05 -23.82
C GLY A 144 -13.44 -9.03 -24.02
N ASP A 145 -12.92 -8.22 -24.95
CA ASP A 145 -11.47 -8.10 -25.16
C ASP A 145 -10.91 -6.88 -24.40
N PRO A 146 -10.14 -7.09 -23.31
CA PRO A 146 -9.50 -5.98 -22.58
C PRO A 146 -8.50 -5.19 -23.42
N ALA A 147 -7.87 -5.81 -24.43
CA ALA A 147 -6.91 -5.14 -25.29
C ALA A 147 -7.55 -4.12 -26.23
N ALA A 148 -8.83 -4.34 -26.58
CA ALA A 148 -9.61 -3.41 -27.41
C ALA A 148 -10.20 -2.23 -26.60
N ALA A 149 -10.19 -2.30 -25.26
CA ALA A 149 -10.76 -1.26 -24.42
C ALA A 149 -9.79 -0.06 -24.32
N GLY A 150 -10.29 1.10 -24.71
CA GLY A 150 -9.52 2.36 -24.67
C GLY A 150 -9.32 2.91 -23.26
N ASN A 151 -8.37 3.82 -23.10
CA ASN A 151 -8.07 4.49 -21.83
C ASN A 151 -9.27 5.23 -21.23
N PHE A 152 -10.25 5.65 -22.04
CA PHE A 152 -11.50 6.26 -21.55
C PHE A 152 -12.27 5.33 -20.60
N THR A 153 -12.31 4.04 -20.89
CA THR A 153 -12.94 3.03 -20.02
C THR A 153 -12.26 2.99 -18.65
N VAL A 154 -10.94 3.03 -18.64
CA VAL A 154 -10.14 3.02 -17.40
C VAL A 154 -10.39 4.29 -16.57
N TYR A 155 -10.26 5.46 -17.18
CA TYR A 155 -10.46 6.73 -16.47
C TYR A 155 -11.89 6.91 -15.97
N SER A 156 -12.90 6.45 -16.74
CA SER A 156 -14.30 6.47 -16.28
C SER A 156 -14.51 5.57 -15.06
N GLY A 157 -13.89 4.38 -15.01
CA GLY A 157 -13.94 3.51 -13.83
C GLY A 157 -13.28 4.12 -12.60
N PHE A 158 -12.13 4.76 -12.77
CA PHE A 158 -11.48 5.49 -11.67
C PHE A 158 -12.33 6.67 -11.19
N ALA A 159 -12.94 7.43 -12.09
CA ALA A 159 -13.83 8.51 -11.73
C ALA A 159 -15.04 8.02 -10.94
N VAL A 160 -15.70 6.94 -11.38
CA VAL A 160 -16.81 6.30 -10.65
C VAL A 160 -16.37 5.86 -9.26
N ALA A 161 -15.24 5.18 -9.14
CA ALA A 161 -14.70 4.71 -7.86
C ALA A 161 -14.45 5.86 -6.87
N ILE A 162 -13.81 6.93 -7.33
CA ILE A 162 -13.51 8.12 -6.52
C ILE A 162 -14.79 8.83 -6.08
N LEU A 163 -15.74 9.01 -7.00
CA LEU A 163 -17.02 9.66 -6.70
C LEU A 163 -17.86 8.83 -5.71
N CYS A 164 -17.95 7.51 -5.88
CA CYS A 164 -18.66 6.64 -4.95
C CYS A 164 -18.04 6.70 -3.54
N ALA A 165 -16.72 6.65 -3.42
CA ALA A 165 -16.04 6.79 -2.12
C ALA A 165 -16.27 8.19 -1.53
N GLY A 166 -16.25 9.24 -2.35
CA GLY A 166 -16.57 10.62 -1.94
C GLY A 166 -18.01 10.78 -1.44
N LEU A 167 -18.98 10.12 -2.08
CA LEU A 167 -20.38 10.11 -1.64
C LEU A 167 -20.55 9.40 -0.29
N ILE A 168 -19.82 8.32 -0.04
CA ILE A 168 -19.81 7.67 1.28
C ILE A 168 -19.17 8.58 2.33
N GLY A 169 -18.07 9.26 1.98
CA GLY A 169 -17.49 10.29 2.86
C GLY A 169 -18.46 11.45 3.15
N LEU A 170 -19.19 11.92 2.14
CA LEU A 170 -20.25 12.91 2.30
C LEU A 170 -21.34 12.43 3.25
N PHE A 171 -21.78 11.19 3.11
CA PHE A 171 -22.76 10.56 4.00
C PHE A 171 -22.25 10.48 5.45
N SER A 172 -21.01 10.04 5.65
CA SER A 172 -20.36 10.02 6.97
C SER A 172 -20.31 11.42 7.59
N GLY A 173 -19.85 12.39 6.80
CA GLY A 173 -19.80 13.80 7.21
C GLY A 173 -21.17 14.37 7.55
N ALA A 174 -22.23 14.00 6.82
CA ALA A 174 -23.60 14.44 7.10
C ALA A 174 -24.11 13.88 8.44
N LEU A 175 -23.89 12.61 8.74
CA LEU A 175 -24.26 12.01 10.03
C LEU A 175 -23.53 12.65 11.20
N VAL A 176 -22.25 12.96 11.06
CA VAL A 176 -21.47 13.64 12.10
C VAL A 176 -21.92 15.09 12.26
N ALA A 177 -22.09 15.82 11.15
CA ALA A 177 -22.36 17.24 11.17
C ALA A 177 -23.79 17.61 11.62
N TYR A 178 -24.79 16.90 11.08
CA TYR A 178 -26.20 17.23 11.26
C TYR A 178 -26.89 16.36 12.30
N CYS A 179 -26.60 15.03 12.29
CA CYS A 179 -27.16 14.12 13.29
C CYS A 179 -26.37 14.13 14.61
N LYS A 180 -25.21 14.80 14.65
CA LYS A 180 -24.31 14.91 15.82
C LYS A 180 -23.92 13.56 16.42
N VAL A 181 -23.86 12.52 15.58
CA VAL A 181 -23.37 11.20 15.99
C VAL A 181 -21.86 11.27 16.14
N ALA A 182 -21.32 10.57 17.15
CA ALA A 182 -19.88 10.56 17.39
C ALA A 182 -19.14 10.03 16.14
N PRO A 183 -18.09 10.73 15.67
CA PRO A 183 -17.37 10.38 14.44
C PRO A 183 -16.91 8.93 14.39
N PHE A 184 -16.36 8.44 15.50
CA PHE A 184 -15.90 7.05 15.63
C PHE A 184 -17.01 6.03 15.35
N ILE A 185 -18.24 6.24 15.88
CA ILE A 185 -19.36 5.31 15.69
C ILE A 185 -19.80 5.30 14.23
N VAL A 186 -19.93 6.49 13.63
CA VAL A 186 -20.33 6.63 12.21
C VAL A 186 -19.35 5.92 11.32
N THR A 187 -18.06 6.22 11.46
CA THR A 187 -17.04 5.70 10.55
C THR A 187 -16.77 4.20 10.76
N LEU A 188 -16.95 3.68 11.98
CA LEU A 188 -16.93 2.25 12.23
C LEU A 188 -18.09 1.53 11.51
N GLY A 189 -19.30 2.08 11.58
CA GLY A 189 -20.45 1.54 10.84
C GLY A 189 -20.24 1.59 9.32
N VAL A 190 -19.75 2.73 8.82
CA VAL A 190 -19.43 2.90 7.39
C VAL A 190 -18.31 1.98 6.95
N MET A 191 -17.32 1.73 7.78
CA MET A 191 -16.25 0.75 7.52
C MET A 191 -16.83 -0.63 7.21
N MET A 192 -17.77 -1.10 8.03
CA MET A 192 -18.42 -2.41 7.83
C MET A 192 -19.28 -2.43 6.57
N ILE A 193 -20.04 -1.36 6.33
CA ILE A 193 -20.88 -1.23 5.13
C ILE A 193 -20.01 -1.22 3.86
N ALA A 194 -18.98 -0.39 3.80
CA ALA A 194 -18.09 -0.29 2.64
C ALA A 194 -17.35 -1.61 2.36
N ARG A 195 -16.95 -2.34 3.42
CA ARG A 195 -16.35 -3.67 3.27
C ARG A 195 -17.33 -4.66 2.67
N GLY A 196 -18.56 -4.73 3.18
CA GLY A 196 -19.61 -5.60 2.63
C GLY A 196 -19.97 -5.23 1.19
N MET A 197 -20.03 -3.94 0.85
CA MET A 197 -20.26 -3.48 -0.52
C MET A 197 -19.11 -3.87 -1.46
N ALA A 198 -17.85 -3.83 -1.01
CA ALA A 198 -16.69 -4.28 -1.77
C ALA A 198 -16.78 -5.77 -2.09
N GLU A 199 -17.22 -6.59 -1.14
CA GLU A 199 -17.45 -8.02 -1.35
C GLU A 199 -18.58 -8.29 -2.33
N GLN A 200 -19.67 -7.54 -2.27
CA GLN A 200 -20.83 -7.71 -3.16
C GLN A 200 -20.54 -7.23 -4.60
N ALA A 201 -19.68 -6.25 -4.82
CA ALA A 201 -19.48 -5.62 -6.12
C ALA A 201 -19.08 -6.59 -7.24
N ASN A 202 -18.35 -7.66 -6.96
CA ASN A 202 -17.99 -8.72 -7.93
C ASN A 202 -18.27 -10.12 -7.39
N GLY A 203 -19.30 -10.28 -6.57
CA GLY A 203 -19.68 -11.57 -5.99
C GLY A 203 -18.60 -12.19 -5.09
N GLY A 204 -17.75 -11.39 -4.45
CA GLY A 204 -16.63 -11.85 -3.61
C GLY A 204 -15.36 -12.25 -4.39
N PHE A 205 -15.40 -12.24 -5.73
CA PHE A 205 -14.28 -12.65 -6.55
C PHE A 205 -13.32 -11.49 -6.84
N THR A 206 -12.04 -11.80 -6.97
CA THR A 206 -11.01 -10.87 -7.43
C THR A 206 -11.24 -10.50 -8.90
N VAL A 207 -11.09 -9.22 -9.24
CA VAL A 207 -10.93 -8.78 -10.63
C VAL A 207 -9.43 -8.86 -10.95
N SER A 208 -9.05 -9.75 -11.87
CA SER A 208 -7.66 -10.02 -12.20
C SER A 208 -7.14 -9.17 -13.37
N ASP A 209 -5.85 -9.16 -13.56
CA ASP A 209 -5.15 -8.48 -14.65
C ASP A 209 -5.64 -8.92 -16.04
N THR A 210 -6.03 -10.19 -16.21
CA THR A 210 -6.56 -10.72 -17.48
C THR A 210 -7.92 -10.13 -17.87
N GLN A 211 -8.61 -9.45 -16.95
CA GLN A 211 -9.93 -8.83 -17.15
C GLN A 211 -9.84 -7.31 -17.31
N LEU A 212 -8.63 -6.74 -17.13
CA LEU A 212 -8.42 -5.30 -17.10
C LEU A 212 -7.56 -4.84 -18.30
N PRO A 213 -7.87 -3.68 -18.88
CA PRO A 213 -7.08 -3.09 -19.96
C PRO A 213 -5.66 -2.77 -19.50
N ALA A 214 -4.69 -2.80 -20.43
CA ALA A 214 -3.29 -2.46 -20.14
C ALA A 214 -3.12 -1.08 -19.50
N GLY A 215 -3.94 -0.09 -19.88
CA GLY A 215 -3.95 1.25 -19.31
C GLY A 215 -4.29 1.31 -17.82
N PHE A 216 -4.86 0.22 -17.24
CA PHE A 216 -5.16 0.18 -15.80
C PHE A 216 -3.92 0.29 -14.92
N ARG A 217 -2.81 -0.28 -15.36
CA ARG A 217 -1.51 -0.19 -14.67
C ARG A 217 -0.86 1.19 -14.78
N GLU A 218 -1.19 1.98 -15.79
CA GLU A 218 -0.50 3.23 -16.09
C GLU A 218 -0.66 4.28 -14.99
N LEU A 219 -1.76 4.25 -14.22
CA LEU A 219 -1.95 5.18 -13.11
C LEU A 219 -0.81 5.08 -12.08
N ASN A 220 -0.37 3.86 -11.77
CA ASN A 220 0.71 3.63 -10.80
C ASN A 220 2.09 3.49 -11.47
N HIS A 221 2.18 2.73 -12.55
CA HIS A 221 3.47 2.37 -13.19
C HIS A 221 3.85 3.28 -14.35
N GLY A 222 2.93 4.10 -14.86
CA GLY A 222 3.19 5.05 -15.93
C GLY A 222 4.12 6.18 -15.50
N THR A 223 4.64 6.90 -16.49
CA THR A 223 5.50 8.07 -16.28
C THR A 223 4.97 9.29 -17.02
N LEU A 224 4.95 10.43 -16.35
CA LEU A 224 4.66 11.73 -16.91
C LEU A 224 5.98 12.51 -17.03
N ILE A 225 6.43 12.79 -18.25
CA ILE A 225 7.70 13.52 -18.52
C ILE A 225 8.90 12.85 -17.78
N GLY A 226 8.95 11.50 -17.76
CA GLY A 226 10.03 10.76 -17.10
C GLY A 226 9.91 10.64 -15.57
N ILE A 227 8.91 11.28 -14.95
CA ILE A 227 8.61 11.18 -13.52
C ILE A 227 7.50 10.11 -13.33
N PRO A 228 7.62 9.16 -12.39
CA PRO A 228 6.54 8.23 -12.09
C PRO A 228 5.23 8.96 -11.76
N ASN A 229 4.13 8.52 -12.36
CA ASN A 229 2.81 9.15 -12.15
C ASN A 229 2.43 9.26 -10.67
N THR A 230 2.79 8.27 -9.86
CA THR A 230 2.56 8.27 -8.42
C THR A 230 3.28 9.41 -7.71
N VAL A 231 4.52 9.71 -8.10
CA VAL A 231 5.29 10.82 -7.53
C VAL A 231 4.71 12.16 -7.98
N ALA A 232 4.34 12.28 -9.26
CA ALA A 232 3.70 13.49 -9.77
C ALA A 232 2.38 13.78 -9.04
N LEU A 233 1.53 12.75 -8.84
CA LEU A 233 0.29 12.86 -8.06
C LEU A 233 0.55 13.23 -6.61
N LEU A 234 1.54 12.60 -5.96
CA LEU A 234 1.91 12.92 -4.59
C LEU A 234 2.26 14.41 -4.43
N VAL A 235 3.16 14.90 -5.28
CA VAL A 235 3.58 16.31 -5.25
C VAL A 235 2.39 17.24 -5.50
N LEU A 236 1.57 16.94 -6.52
CA LEU A 236 0.38 17.72 -6.86
C LEU A 236 -0.60 17.81 -5.67
N PHE A 237 -0.97 16.68 -5.08
CA PHE A 237 -1.95 16.65 -3.99
C PHE A 237 -1.40 17.27 -2.69
N TYR A 238 -0.12 17.07 -2.37
CA TYR A 238 0.49 17.70 -1.19
C TYR A 238 0.63 19.20 -1.35
N LEU A 239 1.00 19.68 -2.54
CA LEU A 239 1.07 21.12 -2.81
C LEU A 239 -0.32 21.76 -2.77
N ALA A 240 -1.31 21.12 -3.40
CA ALA A 240 -2.70 21.56 -3.37
C ALA A 240 -3.25 21.60 -1.92
N ALA A 241 -3.03 20.53 -1.14
CA ALA A 241 -3.45 20.45 0.26
C ALA A 241 -2.74 21.49 1.12
N HIS A 242 -1.45 21.73 0.90
CA HIS A 242 -0.71 22.78 1.61
C HIS A 242 -1.28 24.16 1.33
N ILE A 243 -1.53 24.50 0.06
CA ILE A 243 -2.14 25.78 -0.33
C ILE A 243 -3.55 25.88 0.28
N PHE A 244 -4.34 24.82 0.15
CA PHE A 244 -5.70 24.79 0.70
C PHE A 244 -5.70 25.04 2.21
N MET A 245 -4.91 24.32 2.98
CA MET A 245 -4.87 24.42 4.44
C MET A 245 -4.22 25.71 4.95
N SER A 246 -3.20 26.25 4.24
CA SER A 246 -2.44 27.40 4.74
C SER A 246 -2.91 28.74 4.18
N LYS A 247 -3.48 28.77 2.95
CA LYS A 247 -3.80 30.03 2.24
C LYS A 247 -5.30 30.30 2.09
N THR A 248 -6.20 29.31 2.28
CA THR A 248 -7.64 29.51 2.10
C THR A 248 -8.38 29.81 3.40
N LYS A 249 -9.58 30.36 3.28
CA LYS A 249 -10.49 30.52 4.42
C LYS A 249 -10.95 29.18 5.00
N TYR A 250 -11.09 28.15 4.16
CA TYR A 250 -11.51 26.82 4.60
C TYR A 250 -10.46 26.16 5.48
N GLY A 251 -9.17 26.29 5.14
CA GLY A 251 -8.08 25.80 6.00
C GLY A 251 -8.14 26.47 7.39
N ARG A 252 -8.30 27.81 7.46
CA ARG A 252 -8.46 28.51 8.73
C ARG A 252 -9.68 28.03 9.53
N TYR A 253 -10.79 27.76 8.86
CA TYR A 253 -12.00 27.23 9.50
C TYR A 253 -11.79 25.82 10.05
N ILE A 254 -11.08 24.95 9.34
CA ILE A 254 -10.72 23.59 9.81
C ILE A 254 -9.94 23.68 11.14
N TYR A 255 -8.91 24.53 11.21
CA TYR A 255 -8.16 24.74 12.46
C TYR A 255 -9.01 25.37 13.56
N ALA A 256 -9.88 26.33 13.22
CA ALA A 256 -10.76 26.97 14.20
C ALA A 256 -11.77 25.99 14.82
N VAL A 257 -12.40 25.14 13.98
CA VAL A 257 -13.35 24.11 14.44
C VAL A 257 -12.65 23.12 15.37
N GLY A 258 -11.43 22.69 15.04
CA GLY A 258 -10.69 21.76 15.88
C GLY A 258 -10.12 22.36 17.16
N GLY A 259 -9.82 23.67 17.16
CA GLY A 259 -9.33 24.37 18.35
C GLY A 259 -10.42 24.58 19.41
N ASN A 260 -11.56 25.13 18.99
CA ASN A 260 -12.76 25.27 19.83
C ASN A 260 -13.99 25.39 18.92
N MET A 261 -14.76 24.33 18.83
CA MET A 261 -15.93 24.24 17.95
C MET A 261 -17.02 25.28 18.32
N GLU A 262 -17.26 25.53 19.61
CA GLU A 262 -18.27 26.49 20.06
C GLU A 262 -17.83 27.94 19.78
N ALA A 263 -16.58 28.27 20.08
CA ALA A 263 -16.03 29.58 19.74
C ALA A 263 -16.02 29.84 18.23
N ALA A 264 -15.67 28.82 17.41
CA ALA A 264 -15.74 28.92 15.97
C ALA A 264 -17.16 29.18 15.48
N ARG A 265 -18.17 28.50 16.05
CA ARG A 265 -19.57 28.68 15.71
C ARG A 265 -20.07 30.10 16.06
N LEU A 266 -19.73 30.58 17.24
CA LEU A 266 -20.07 31.94 17.69
C LEU A 266 -19.40 33.02 16.81
N SER A 267 -18.24 32.72 16.24
CA SER A 267 -17.54 33.58 15.30
C SER A 267 -18.05 33.47 13.85
N GLY A 268 -19.18 32.80 13.61
CA GLY A 268 -19.80 32.69 12.29
C GLY A 268 -19.20 31.64 11.36
N VAL A 269 -18.34 30.73 11.87
CA VAL A 269 -17.81 29.63 11.06
C VAL A 269 -18.90 28.58 10.80
N PRO A 270 -19.17 28.17 9.55
CA PRO A 270 -20.17 27.15 9.23
C PRO A 270 -19.68 25.75 9.60
N VAL A 271 -19.65 25.42 10.89
CA VAL A 271 -19.07 24.21 11.45
C VAL A 271 -19.56 22.93 10.74
N ALA A 272 -20.89 22.80 10.53
CA ALA A 272 -21.45 21.64 9.85
C ALA A 272 -20.93 21.49 8.42
N GLY A 273 -20.83 22.59 7.67
CA GLY A 273 -20.29 22.60 6.31
C GLY A 273 -18.80 22.24 6.28
N ILE A 274 -18.02 22.63 7.29
CA ILE A 274 -16.60 22.27 7.39
C ILE A 274 -16.44 20.78 7.70
N ILE A 275 -17.22 20.23 8.62
CA ILE A 275 -17.19 18.77 8.90
C ILE A 275 -17.58 17.98 7.65
N LEU A 276 -18.67 18.38 6.99
CA LEU A 276 -19.09 17.77 5.73
C LEU A 276 -17.98 17.77 4.69
N LEU A 277 -17.32 18.92 4.49
CA LEU A 277 -16.22 19.10 3.54
C LEU A 277 -15.04 18.16 3.83
N VAL A 278 -14.57 18.08 5.08
CA VAL A 278 -13.38 17.29 5.41
C VAL A 278 -13.61 15.80 5.25
N TYR A 279 -14.79 15.29 5.61
CA TYR A 279 -15.14 13.88 5.38
C TYR A 279 -15.35 13.56 3.91
N THR A 280 -15.94 14.47 3.14
CA THR A 280 -16.07 14.31 1.68
C THR A 280 -14.71 14.25 1.00
N VAL A 281 -13.80 15.17 1.33
CA VAL A 281 -12.44 15.18 0.81
C VAL A 281 -11.69 13.92 1.22
N CYS A 282 -11.85 13.47 2.47
CA CYS A 282 -11.25 12.23 2.96
C CYS A 282 -11.73 11.02 2.14
N GLY A 283 -13.03 10.91 1.86
CA GLY A 283 -13.60 9.87 1.02
C GLY A 283 -13.10 9.91 -0.42
N LEU A 284 -13.01 11.10 -1.04
CA LEU A 284 -12.46 11.26 -2.39
C LEU A 284 -11.00 10.82 -2.48
N LEU A 285 -10.19 11.20 -1.49
CA LEU A 285 -8.77 10.81 -1.44
C LEU A 285 -8.59 9.32 -1.11
N ALA A 286 -9.47 8.72 -0.29
CA ALA A 286 -9.52 7.27 -0.10
C ALA A 286 -9.89 6.56 -1.40
N GLY A 287 -10.84 7.11 -2.17
CA GLY A 287 -11.20 6.63 -3.50
C GLY A 287 -10.03 6.61 -4.47
N LEU A 288 -9.28 7.71 -4.53
CA LEU A 288 -8.05 7.80 -5.32
C LEU A 288 -6.99 6.81 -4.83
N GLY A 289 -6.83 6.68 -3.52
CA GLY A 289 -5.94 5.69 -2.91
C GLY A 289 -6.25 4.26 -3.35
N GLY A 290 -7.53 3.89 -3.45
CA GLY A 290 -7.95 2.59 -3.94
C GLY A 290 -7.66 2.37 -5.42
N CYS A 291 -7.87 3.37 -6.27
CA CYS A 291 -7.48 3.31 -7.68
C CYS A 291 -5.95 3.12 -7.84
N LEU A 292 -5.15 3.83 -7.04
CA LEU A 292 -3.69 3.70 -7.03
C LEU A 292 -3.24 2.32 -6.55
N GLU A 293 -3.85 1.80 -5.49
CA GLU A 293 -3.52 0.48 -4.93
C GLU A 293 -3.89 -0.65 -5.90
N ALA A 294 -5.09 -0.61 -6.51
CA ALA A 294 -5.52 -1.57 -7.52
C ALA A 294 -4.61 -1.52 -8.76
N SER A 295 -4.28 -0.31 -9.25
CA SER A 295 -3.34 -0.11 -10.36
C SER A 295 -1.94 -0.64 -10.03
N ARG A 296 -1.48 -0.51 -8.78
CA ARG A 296 -0.17 -1.00 -8.32
C ARG A 296 -0.04 -2.50 -8.44
N VAL A 297 -1.06 -3.25 -8.03
CA VAL A 297 -1.05 -4.72 -8.09
C VAL A 297 -1.69 -5.28 -9.37
N ASN A 298 -2.22 -4.41 -10.22
CA ASN A 298 -2.96 -4.74 -11.45
C ASN A 298 -4.13 -5.72 -11.21
N ALA A 299 -4.81 -5.56 -10.10
CA ALA A 299 -5.95 -6.39 -9.69
C ALA A 299 -6.75 -5.66 -8.60
N ALA A 300 -7.98 -6.07 -8.35
CA ALA A 300 -8.77 -5.63 -7.21
C ALA A 300 -9.27 -6.83 -6.40
N THR A 301 -9.03 -6.80 -5.09
CA THR A 301 -9.47 -7.84 -4.16
C THR A 301 -10.30 -7.24 -3.03
N THR A 302 -11.18 -8.03 -2.45
CA THR A 302 -12.08 -7.59 -1.37
C THR A 302 -11.34 -7.23 -0.08
N VAL A 303 -10.12 -7.75 0.11
CA VAL A 303 -9.28 -7.51 1.31
C VAL A 303 -8.38 -6.28 1.19
N MET A 304 -8.37 -5.60 0.04
CA MET A 304 -7.58 -4.37 -0.13
C MET A 304 -7.93 -3.31 0.91
N GLY A 305 -6.93 -2.57 1.33
CA GLY A 305 -7.09 -1.50 2.33
C GLY A 305 -7.34 -1.99 3.76
N THR A 306 -7.30 -3.30 4.04
CA THR A 306 -7.44 -3.81 5.42
C THR A 306 -6.26 -3.35 6.28
N GLY A 307 -6.56 -2.68 7.42
CA GLY A 307 -5.54 -2.14 8.32
C GLY A 307 -4.90 -0.82 7.85
N LEU A 308 -5.21 -0.35 6.63
CA LEU A 308 -4.66 0.89 6.09
C LEU A 308 -5.09 2.10 6.93
N GLU A 309 -6.29 2.09 7.51
CA GLU A 309 -6.76 3.13 8.42
C GLU A 309 -5.80 3.37 9.58
N LEU A 310 -5.24 2.31 10.15
CA LEU A 310 -4.28 2.41 11.25
C LEU A 310 -2.92 2.96 10.77
N GLU A 311 -2.44 2.55 9.59
CA GLU A 311 -1.22 3.09 8.99
C GLU A 311 -1.37 4.60 8.69
N VAL A 312 -2.53 5.00 8.18
CA VAL A 312 -2.84 6.40 7.86
C VAL A 312 -2.93 7.24 9.13
N ILE A 313 -3.63 6.78 10.18
CA ILE A 313 -3.69 7.47 11.47
C ILE A 313 -2.29 7.57 12.07
N ALA A 314 -1.51 6.48 12.07
CA ALA A 314 -0.14 6.50 12.55
C ALA A 314 0.72 7.53 11.82
N ALA A 315 0.63 7.59 10.49
CA ALA A 315 1.34 8.58 9.68
C ALA A 315 0.98 10.02 10.06
N VAL A 316 -0.30 10.31 10.27
CA VAL A 316 -0.79 11.64 10.65
C VAL A 316 -0.31 12.04 12.04
N VAL A 317 -0.37 11.12 13.01
CA VAL A 317 0.01 11.38 14.42
C VAL A 317 1.54 11.48 14.57
N VAL A 318 2.28 10.53 13.99
CA VAL A 318 3.76 10.57 13.95
C VAL A 318 4.24 11.83 13.22
N GLY A 319 3.49 12.27 12.21
CA GLY A 319 3.71 13.54 11.51
C GLY A 319 3.45 14.80 12.33
N GLY A 320 2.99 14.66 13.59
CA GLY A 320 2.81 15.75 14.55
C GLY A 320 1.44 16.44 14.49
N THR A 321 0.43 15.82 13.89
CA THR A 321 -0.95 16.29 13.98
C THR A 321 -1.56 15.78 15.29
N SER A 322 -2.17 16.66 16.07
CA SER A 322 -2.77 16.33 17.35
C SER A 322 -4.12 15.63 17.19
N LEU A 323 -4.31 14.51 17.86
CA LEU A 323 -5.59 13.78 17.93
C LEU A 323 -6.69 14.55 18.67
N PHE A 324 -6.30 15.56 19.47
CA PHE A 324 -7.27 16.42 20.17
C PHE A 324 -7.78 17.58 19.32
N GLY A 325 -7.29 17.68 18.06
CA GLY A 325 -7.69 18.71 17.11
C GLY A 325 -6.89 20.00 17.21
N GLY A 326 -7.22 20.95 16.33
CA GLY A 326 -6.73 22.32 16.32
C GLY A 326 -5.28 22.53 15.88
N SER A 327 -4.49 21.47 15.75
CA SER A 327 -3.07 21.59 15.35
C SER A 327 -2.62 20.43 14.48
N GLY A 328 -1.76 20.73 13.49
CA GLY A 328 -1.22 19.77 12.54
C GLY A 328 -0.66 20.46 11.30
N ARG A 329 0.12 19.73 10.51
CA ARG A 329 0.69 20.24 9.25
C ARG A 329 0.70 19.15 8.20
N VAL A 330 0.25 19.48 6.99
CA VAL A 330 0.20 18.56 5.85
C VAL A 330 1.59 17.96 5.55
N PHE A 331 2.65 18.78 5.52
CA PHE A 331 4.01 18.27 5.31
C PHE A 331 4.53 17.38 6.46
N GLY A 332 4.09 17.63 7.70
CA GLY A 332 4.37 16.73 8.81
C GLY A 332 3.80 15.34 8.55
N THR A 333 2.56 15.27 8.09
CA THR A 333 1.92 14.00 7.68
C THR A 333 2.68 13.28 6.57
N LEU A 334 3.24 14.00 5.59
CA LEU A 334 4.08 13.38 4.54
C LEU A 334 5.29 12.68 5.16
N ILE A 335 5.98 13.37 6.06
CA ILE A 335 7.14 12.78 6.76
C ILE A 335 6.70 11.54 7.56
N GLY A 336 5.59 11.63 8.28
CA GLY A 336 5.01 10.49 9.01
C GLY A 336 4.67 9.31 8.09
N ALA A 337 4.07 9.56 6.91
CA ALA A 337 3.78 8.51 5.93
C ALA A 337 5.07 7.82 5.42
N PHE A 338 6.14 8.59 5.17
CA PHE A 338 7.43 8.01 4.82
C PHE A 338 8.03 7.18 5.96
N ILE A 339 7.95 7.65 7.22
CA ILE A 339 8.43 6.89 8.38
C ILE A 339 7.71 5.54 8.47
N ILE A 340 6.37 5.52 8.41
CA ILE A 340 5.58 4.30 8.48
C ILE A 340 5.87 3.37 7.29
N GLY A 341 5.92 3.91 6.06
CA GLY A 341 6.19 3.11 4.87
C GLY A 341 7.59 2.51 4.83
N VAL A 342 8.62 3.27 5.22
CA VAL A 342 10.01 2.77 5.32
C VAL A 342 10.12 1.70 6.41
N MET A 343 9.48 1.91 7.56
CA MET A 343 9.44 0.94 8.66
C MET A 343 8.81 -0.38 8.20
N ARG A 344 7.63 -0.35 7.57
CA ARG A 344 6.98 -1.55 7.01
C ARG A 344 7.88 -2.25 5.97
N SER A 345 8.48 -1.50 5.06
CA SER A 345 9.40 -2.06 4.07
C SER A 345 10.61 -2.73 4.71
N GLY A 346 11.19 -2.10 5.75
CA GLY A 346 12.31 -2.67 6.50
C GLY A 346 11.93 -3.97 7.20
N MET A 347 10.77 -4.00 7.87
CA MET A 347 10.27 -5.21 8.54
C MET A 347 9.99 -6.33 7.53
N ASN A 348 9.42 -6.01 6.36
CA ASN A 348 9.21 -6.99 5.29
C ASN A 348 10.53 -7.61 4.79
N GLN A 349 11.58 -6.80 4.61
CA GLN A 349 12.90 -7.31 4.19
C GLN A 349 13.60 -8.15 5.25
N LEU A 350 13.32 -7.88 6.51
CA LEU A 350 13.78 -8.70 7.65
C LEU A 350 12.90 -9.94 7.86
N ASN A 351 11.90 -10.18 6.98
CA ASN A 351 10.95 -11.28 7.04
C ASN A 351 10.12 -11.33 8.35
N PHE A 352 9.83 -10.17 8.95
CA PHE A 352 8.86 -10.12 10.04
C PHE A 352 7.47 -10.45 9.48
N LYS A 353 6.77 -11.36 10.17
CA LYS A 353 5.38 -11.72 9.83
C LYS A 353 4.44 -10.54 10.07
N ASP A 354 3.36 -10.45 9.27
CA ASP A 354 2.38 -9.35 9.38
C ASP A 354 1.87 -9.09 10.81
N PRO A 355 1.55 -10.11 11.66
CA PRO A 355 1.11 -9.84 13.03
C PRO A 355 2.15 -9.08 13.87
N VAL A 356 3.45 -9.33 13.66
CA VAL A 356 4.52 -8.61 14.39
C VAL A 356 4.61 -7.16 13.92
N GLN A 357 4.43 -6.92 12.61
CA GLN A 357 4.41 -5.57 12.05
C GLN A 357 3.23 -4.76 12.62
N ASP A 358 2.07 -5.39 12.79
CA ASP A 358 0.89 -4.74 13.38
C ASP A 358 1.07 -4.44 14.87
N MET A 359 1.74 -5.32 15.62
CA MET A 359 2.13 -5.04 17.01
C MET A 359 3.06 -3.82 17.12
N VAL A 360 4.06 -3.72 16.25
CA VAL A 360 4.97 -2.57 16.20
C VAL A 360 4.22 -1.30 15.85
N LEU A 361 3.34 -1.35 14.84
CA LEU A 361 2.51 -0.21 14.45
C LEU A 361 1.62 0.27 15.61
N GLY A 362 0.95 -0.66 16.31
CA GLY A 362 0.13 -0.35 17.47
C GLY A 362 0.93 0.32 18.59
N ALA A 363 2.14 -0.19 18.89
CA ALA A 363 3.04 0.42 19.87
C ALA A 363 3.45 1.86 19.48
N ILE A 364 3.76 2.08 18.19
CA ILE A 364 4.10 3.43 17.69
C ILE A 364 2.94 4.40 17.85
N ILE A 365 1.71 3.98 17.53
CA ILE A 365 0.51 4.81 17.71
C ILE A 365 0.37 5.20 19.17
N ILE A 366 0.45 4.25 20.10
CA ILE A 366 0.32 4.50 21.54
C ILE A 366 1.38 5.50 22.01
N ILE A 367 2.64 5.27 21.63
CA ILE A 367 3.76 6.16 22.01
C ILE A 367 3.55 7.57 21.46
N ALA A 368 3.15 7.68 20.18
CA ALA A 368 2.90 8.97 19.53
C ALA A 368 1.78 9.75 20.25
N VAL A 369 0.68 9.07 20.61
CA VAL A 369 -0.44 9.68 21.35
C VAL A 369 -0.01 10.12 22.76
N LEU A 370 0.76 9.30 23.46
CA LEU A 370 1.29 9.64 24.78
C LEU A 370 2.22 10.88 24.70
N LEU A 371 3.05 10.97 23.69
CA LEU A 371 3.91 12.13 23.45
C LEU A 371 3.09 13.39 23.13
N ASP A 372 2.05 13.28 22.30
CA ASP A 372 1.14 14.39 22.00
C ASP A 372 0.45 14.88 23.28
N ARG A 373 -0.07 13.96 24.09
CA ARG A 373 -0.68 14.30 25.38
C ARG A 373 0.30 14.95 26.35
N ALA A 374 1.53 14.43 26.46
CA ALA A 374 2.57 14.99 27.31
C ALA A 374 2.92 16.43 26.92
N ARG A 375 2.94 16.73 25.62
CA ARG A 375 3.15 18.11 25.12
C ARG A 375 2.02 19.04 25.53
N GLN A 376 0.75 18.63 25.38
CA GLN A 376 -0.42 19.46 25.69
C GLN A 376 -0.52 19.81 27.18
N VAL A 377 -0.19 18.87 28.07
CA VAL A 377 -0.23 19.06 29.53
C VAL A 377 0.99 19.82 30.04
N GLY A 378 1.97 20.18 29.17
CA GLY A 378 3.18 20.88 29.55
C GLY A 378 4.07 20.07 30.51
N LEU A 379 4.00 18.73 30.43
CA LEU A 379 4.79 17.83 31.28
C LEU A 379 6.29 18.09 31.16
N TRP A 380 6.76 18.40 29.97
CA TRP A 380 8.17 18.71 29.70
C TRP A 380 8.64 19.98 30.41
N GLU A 381 7.80 21.04 30.44
CA GLU A 381 8.12 22.28 31.17
C GLU A 381 8.15 22.04 32.68
N ARG A 382 7.25 21.19 33.19
CA ARG A 382 7.24 20.84 34.63
C ARG A 382 8.44 19.99 35.05
N LEU A 383 8.89 19.06 34.18
CA LEU A 383 10.08 18.24 34.44
C LEU A 383 11.34 19.06 34.35
N LEU A 384 11.48 19.94 33.37
CA LEU A 384 12.63 20.84 33.22
C LEU A 384 12.72 21.87 34.35
N LYS A 385 11.57 22.41 34.81
CA LYS A 385 11.57 23.33 35.97
C LYS A 385 11.87 22.66 37.31
N ARG A 386 11.62 21.36 37.46
CA ARG A 386 12.03 20.59 38.65
C ARG A 386 13.53 20.29 38.72
N GLY A 387 14.21 20.29 37.56
CA GLY A 387 15.69 20.08 37.51
C GLY A 387 16.53 21.32 37.69
N SER A 388 15.94 22.52 37.79
CA SER A 388 16.66 23.74 38.12
C SER A 388 16.79 23.84 39.64
N PRO A 389 18.01 23.80 40.22
CA PRO A 389 18.19 24.03 41.64
C PRO A 389 17.70 25.45 41.94
N LYS A 390 16.82 25.59 42.95
CA LYS A 390 16.51 26.90 43.52
C LYS A 390 17.82 27.53 43.91
N ALA A 391 18.24 28.58 43.17
CA ALA A 391 19.32 29.45 43.65
C ALA A 391 18.88 30.00 45.00
N ALA A 392 19.61 29.59 46.03
CA ALA A 392 19.49 30.08 47.37
C ALA A 392 20.12 31.48 47.49
#